data_42a96c1545f58ad686b6d61d8c5e7da1
#
_entry.id   42a96c1545f58ad686b6d61d8c5e7da1
#
_cell.length_a   1.000
_cell.length_b   1.000
_cell.length_c   1.000
_cell.angle_alpha   90.00
_cell.angle_beta   90.00
_cell.angle_gamma   90.00
#
_symmetry.space_group_name_H-M   'P 1'
#
loop_
_entity.id
_entity.type
_entity.pdbx_description
1 polymer ?
#
loop_
_entity_poly.entity_id
_entity_poly.type
_entity_poly.pdbx_seq_one_letter_code
_entity_poly.pdbx_strand_id
1 'polypeptide(L)'
;MVSSIRTYGDTIHTFVERNSYSGPFLPGYHVVDHDPVARPVGLQHIDHMVGNVGWHQMNQWVNFYANVMGFSLYQHFDDKDISTEYSALMSKVMANGNGYVKFPINEPAEGKKKSQIEEYLEFYPGAGVQHIALATNDILHTVSRLREQGIEFLHIPHAYYVELQNRVGPIDEPLSELEDLGILVDRDDEGYMLQIFTRPVEDRPTLFYEIIQRKGSRSFGKGNFKALFEAIEREQQARGNL
;
A
#
# COMPACT_ATOMS: atom_id res chain seq x y z
N MET A 1 -2.20 -6.52 -28.81
CA MET A 1 -3.16 -5.40 -28.80
C MET A 1 -3.04 -4.65 -27.48
N VAL A 2 -3.25 -3.33 -27.49
CA VAL A 2 -3.24 -2.50 -26.25
C VAL A 2 -4.52 -1.66 -26.25
N SER A 3 -5.22 -1.63 -25.11
CA SER A 3 -6.40 -0.77 -24.89
C SER A 3 -6.37 -0.24 -23.45
N SER A 4 -7.04 0.87 -23.20
CA SER A 4 -7.05 1.48 -21.88
C SER A 4 -8.42 2.00 -21.50
N ILE A 5 -8.72 1.99 -20.21
CA ILE A 5 -9.88 2.67 -19.62
C ILE A 5 -9.40 3.68 -18.58
N ARG A 6 -10.12 4.80 -18.47
CA ARG A 6 -9.85 5.79 -17.43
C ARG A 6 -10.59 5.42 -16.15
N THR A 7 -9.95 5.66 -15.02
CA THR A 7 -10.55 5.58 -13.70
C THR A 7 -10.45 6.95 -13.00
N TYR A 8 -10.28 7.01 -11.70
CA TYR A 8 -10.20 8.28 -10.95
C TYR A 8 -9.00 9.13 -11.39
N GLY A 9 -9.20 10.45 -11.42
CA GLY A 9 -8.17 11.42 -11.78
C GLY A 9 -7.61 11.18 -13.18
N ASP A 10 -6.31 11.14 -13.30
CA ASP A 10 -5.56 10.82 -14.52
C ASP A 10 -5.12 9.34 -14.60
N THR A 11 -5.51 8.52 -13.61
CA THR A 11 -5.20 7.10 -13.57
C THR A 11 -5.90 6.33 -14.69
N ILE A 12 -5.17 5.43 -15.33
CA ILE A 12 -5.68 4.54 -16.38
C ILE A 12 -5.34 3.09 -16.07
N HIS A 13 -6.22 2.16 -16.50
CA HIS A 13 -5.89 0.74 -16.61
C HIS A 13 -5.60 0.42 -18.06
N THR A 14 -4.40 -0.09 -18.32
CA THR A 14 -3.98 -0.51 -19.66
C THR A 14 -3.98 -2.03 -19.75
N PHE A 15 -4.79 -2.57 -20.66
CA PHE A 15 -4.87 -3.99 -20.95
C PHE A 15 -3.92 -4.30 -22.10
N VAL A 16 -3.03 -5.28 -21.91
CA VAL A 16 -2.03 -5.66 -22.89
C VAL A 16 -2.23 -7.12 -23.31
N GLU A 17 -2.63 -7.34 -24.55
CA GLU A 17 -2.70 -8.66 -25.16
C GLU A 17 -1.37 -8.95 -25.88
N ARG A 18 -0.72 -10.06 -25.51
CA ARG A 18 0.61 -10.44 -25.98
C ARG A 18 0.65 -11.75 -26.78
N ASN A 19 -0.50 -12.29 -27.18
CA ASN A 19 -0.62 -13.61 -27.79
C ASN A 19 0.30 -13.82 -29.02
N SER A 20 0.53 -12.78 -29.81
CA SER A 20 1.39 -12.80 -31.00
C SER A 20 2.65 -11.96 -30.87
N TYR A 21 3.02 -11.55 -29.65
CA TYR A 21 4.18 -10.70 -29.38
C TYR A 21 5.17 -11.40 -28.46
N SER A 22 6.36 -11.72 -28.99
CA SER A 22 7.45 -12.39 -28.27
C SER A 22 8.59 -11.45 -27.85
N GLY A 23 8.50 -10.15 -28.17
CA GLY A 23 9.50 -9.16 -27.79
C GLY A 23 9.42 -8.76 -26.31
N PRO A 24 10.38 -7.91 -25.84
CA PRO A 24 10.35 -7.39 -24.49
C PRO A 24 9.14 -6.48 -24.30
N PHE A 25 8.80 -6.11 -23.12
CA PHE A 25 7.67 -5.34 -22.61
C PHE A 25 6.61 -4.90 -23.67
N LEU A 26 6.94 -3.95 -24.57
CA LEU A 26 6.09 -3.46 -25.68
C LEU A 26 6.95 -3.25 -26.95
N PRO A 27 6.33 -3.15 -28.16
CA PRO A 27 7.04 -2.78 -29.37
C PRO A 27 7.81 -1.46 -29.19
N GLY A 28 9.09 -1.44 -29.62
CA GLY A 28 10.00 -0.32 -29.44
C GLY A 28 10.89 -0.40 -28.21
N TYR A 29 10.64 -1.36 -27.30
CA TYR A 29 11.55 -1.66 -26.19
C TYR A 29 12.64 -2.63 -26.61
N HIS A 30 13.81 -2.49 -26.02
CA HIS A 30 14.94 -3.38 -26.22
C HIS A 30 15.26 -4.15 -24.96
N VAL A 31 15.73 -5.39 -25.11
CA VAL A 31 16.24 -6.17 -23.99
C VAL A 31 17.51 -5.49 -23.48
N VAL A 32 17.60 -5.30 -22.17
CA VAL A 32 18.84 -4.95 -21.48
C VAL A 32 19.40 -6.25 -20.91
N ASP A 33 20.49 -6.77 -21.50
CA ASP A 33 21.06 -8.08 -21.15
C ASP A 33 21.61 -8.10 -19.72
N HIS A 34 22.09 -6.96 -19.23
CA HIS A 34 22.61 -6.83 -17.88
C HIS A 34 22.48 -5.39 -17.39
N ASP A 35 21.83 -5.21 -16.24
CA ASP A 35 21.86 -3.95 -15.48
C ASP A 35 22.90 -4.11 -14.35
N PRO A 36 24.06 -3.45 -14.42
CA PRO A 36 25.11 -3.59 -13.42
C PRO A 36 24.71 -3.00 -12.06
N VAL A 37 23.63 -2.21 -12.01
CA VAL A 37 23.10 -1.55 -10.79
C VAL A 37 22.00 -2.39 -10.14
N ALA A 38 21.27 -3.16 -10.93
CA ALA A 38 20.15 -3.96 -10.43
C ALA A 38 20.65 -5.06 -9.47
N ARG A 39 20.19 -5.01 -8.25
CA ARG A 39 20.48 -6.01 -7.20
C ARG A 39 19.17 -6.57 -6.68
N PRO A 40 18.82 -7.83 -7.00
CA PRO A 40 17.61 -8.46 -6.48
C PRO A 40 17.57 -8.40 -4.95
N VAL A 41 16.43 -7.99 -4.42
CA VAL A 41 16.20 -7.83 -2.97
C VAL A 41 15.13 -8.80 -2.44
N GLY A 42 14.60 -9.68 -3.30
CA GLY A 42 13.58 -10.68 -2.90
C GLY A 42 12.14 -10.28 -3.19
N LEU A 43 11.90 -9.14 -3.85
CA LEU A 43 10.54 -8.75 -4.30
C LEU A 43 10.03 -9.73 -5.36
N GLN A 44 8.75 -10.13 -5.25
CA GLN A 44 8.14 -11.16 -6.09
C GLN A 44 7.11 -10.59 -7.08
N HIS A 45 6.09 -9.91 -6.58
CA HIS A 45 5.00 -9.39 -7.38
C HIS A 45 4.30 -8.22 -6.67
N ILE A 46 3.39 -7.56 -7.36
CA ILE A 46 2.51 -6.55 -6.77
C ILE A 46 1.36 -7.26 -6.07
N ASP A 47 1.22 -7.05 -4.75
CA ASP A 47 0.11 -7.61 -3.95
C ASP A 47 -1.18 -6.81 -4.16
N HIS A 48 -1.10 -5.49 -4.07
CA HIS A 48 -2.23 -4.58 -4.29
C HIS A 48 -1.76 -3.16 -4.64
N MET A 49 -2.70 -2.34 -5.13
CA MET A 49 -2.48 -0.92 -5.42
C MET A 49 -3.61 -0.10 -4.84
N VAL A 50 -3.29 0.95 -4.10
CA VAL A 50 -4.26 1.77 -3.37
C VAL A 50 -4.46 3.10 -4.07
N GLY A 51 -5.72 3.47 -4.30
CA GLY A 51 -6.11 4.75 -4.84
C GLY A 51 -6.75 5.65 -3.79
N ASN A 52 -6.38 6.93 -3.79
CA ASN A 52 -7.05 7.98 -3.05
C ASN A 52 -8.01 8.72 -3.96
N VAL A 53 -9.24 8.92 -3.48
CA VAL A 53 -10.28 9.68 -4.19
C VAL A 53 -10.81 10.82 -3.32
N GLY A 54 -11.51 11.78 -3.93
CA GLY A 54 -12.08 12.91 -3.21
C GLY A 54 -13.23 12.52 -2.28
N TRP A 55 -13.67 13.49 -1.47
CA TRP A 55 -14.81 13.34 -0.55
C TRP A 55 -16.04 12.79 -1.28
N HIS A 56 -16.67 11.77 -0.69
CA HIS A 56 -17.89 11.10 -1.17
C HIS A 56 -17.76 10.42 -2.55
N GLN A 57 -16.54 10.18 -3.03
CA GLN A 57 -16.29 9.55 -4.33
C GLN A 57 -16.00 8.04 -4.26
N MET A 58 -15.69 7.50 -3.10
CA MET A 58 -15.33 6.08 -2.94
C MET A 58 -16.39 5.14 -3.52
N ASN A 59 -17.67 5.36 -3.20
CA ASN A 59 -18.74 4.49 -3.69
C ASN A 59 -18.94 4.58 -5.21
N GLN A 60 -18.67 5.73 -5.83
CA GLN A 60 -18.68 5.88 -7.29
C GLN A 60 -17.66 4.95 -7.93
N TRP A 61 -16.44 4.93 -7.40
CA TRP A 61 -15.36 4.12 -7.95
C TRP A 61 -15.48 2.63 -7.59
N VAL A 62 -15.99 2.30 -6.42
CA VAL A 62 -16.41 0.92 -6.07
C VAL A 62 -17.40 0.39 -7.10
N ASN A 63 -18.45 1.16 -7.44
CA ASN A 63 -19.41 0.80 -8.45
C ASN A 63 -18.80 0.70 -9.86
N PHE A 64 -17.85 1.56 -10.19
CA PHE A 64 -17.10 1.48 -11.45
C PHE A 64 -16.38 0.13 -11.58
N TYR A 65 -15.58 -0.26 -10.56
CA TYR A 65 -14.89 -1.54 -10.59
C TYR A 65 -15.82 -2.74 -10.62
N ALA A 66 -16.93 -2.67 -9.91
CA ALA A 66 -17.94 -3.74 -9.93
C ALA A 66 -18.60 -3.88 -11.31
N ASN A 67 -19.08 -2.78 -11.90
CA ASN A 67 -19.87 -2.80 -13.12
C ASN A 67 -19.03 -2.89 -14.40
N VAL A 68 -17.83 -2.31 -14.42
CA VAL A 68 -16.99 -2.26 -15.63
C VAL A 68 -15.98 -3.41 -15.67
N MET A 69 -15.40 -3.77 -14.51
CA MET A 69 -14.36 -4.80 -14.42
C MET A 69 -14.82 -6.11 -13.78
N GLY A 70 -16.06 -6.18 -13.30
CA GLY A 70 -16.62 -7.38 -12.66
C GLY A 70 -15.95 -7.71 -11.31
N PHE A 71 -15.39 -6.71 -10.64
CA PHE A 71 -14.80 -6.88 -9.31
C PHE A 71 -15.89 -6.97 -8.25
N SER A 72 -15.59 -7.62 -7.15
CA SER A 72 -16.44 -7.71 -5.97
C SER A 72 -15.83 -6.97 -4.79
N LEU A 73 -16.69 -6.54 -3.85
CA LEU A 73 -16.23 -5.99 -2.57
C LEU A 73 -15.56 -7.10 -1.76
N TYR A 74 -14.28 -6.95 -1.50
CA TYR A 74 -13.47 -7.89 -0.75
C TYR A 74 -13.45 -7.57 0.75
N GLN A 75 -13.25 -6.29 1.09
CA GLN A 75 -13.18 -5.82 2.47
C GLN A 75 -13.66 -4.36 2.57
N HIS A 76 -14.17 -3.97 3.72
CA HIS A 76 -14.62 -2.61 4.00
C HIS A 76 -14.10 -2.18 5.38
N PHE A 77 -13.60 -0.95 5.47
CA PHE A 77 -13.20 -0.29 6.70
C PHE A 77 -13.89 1.06 6.80
N ASP A 78 -14.53 1.33 7.91
CA ASP A 78 -15.13 2.63 8.17
C ASP A 78 -14.17 3.57 8.94
N ASP A 79 -14.61 4.78 9.20
CA ASP A 79 -13.86 5.80 9.94
C ASP A 79 -13.57 5.43 11.41
N LYS A 80 -14.34 4.50 11.98
CA LYS A 80 -14.08 3.95 13.32
C LYS A 80 -12.98 2.90 13.29
N ASP A 81 -12.86 2.19 12.18
CA ASP A 81 -11.79 1.22 11.98
C ASP A 81 -10.44 1.89 11.73
N ILE A 82 -10.44 3.03 11.02
CA ILE A 82 -9.24 3.73 10.59
C ILE A 82 -9.26 5.19 11.04
N SER A 83 -8.88 5.41 12.29
CA SER A 83 -8.76 6.75 12.88
C SER A 83 -7.67 6.85 13.93
N THR A 84 -7.14 8.07 14.06
CA THR A 84 -6.30 8.51 15.18
C THR A 84 -7.02 9.56 16.00
N GLU A 85 -6.33 10.22 16.94
CA GLU A 85 -6.88 11.39 17.63
C GLU A 85 -7.16 12.56 16.65
N TYR A 86 -6.44 12.64 15.53
CA TYR A 86 -6.43 13.81 14.64
C TYR A 86 -7.19 13.58 13.34
N SER A 87 -7.00 12.45 12.68
CA SER A 87 -7.54 12.21 11.34
C SER A 87 -8.20 10.84 11.19
N ALA A 88 -9.01 10.68 10.15
CA ALA A 88 -9.66 9.42 9.78
C ALA A 88 -9.74 9.27 8.26
N LEU A 89 -9.99 8.02 7.81
CA LEU A 89 -10.34 7.72 6.43
C LEU A 89 -11.33 6.56 6.37
N MET A 90 -11.98 6.41 5.23
CA MET A 90 -12.75 5.22 4.87
C MET A 90 -12.08 4.50 3.72
N SER A 91 -12.16 3.17 3.71
CA SER A 91 -11.55 2.34 2.66
C SER A 91 -12.45 1.19 2.26
N LYS A 92 -12.53 0.92 0.96
CA LYS A 92 -13.16 -0.28 0.40
C LYS A 92 -12.20 -0.98 -0.55
N VAL A 93 -12.01 -2.27 -0.35
CA VAL A 93 -11.14 -3.08 -1.18
C VAL A 93 -11.98 -3.79 -2.24
N MET A 94 -11.69 -3.54 -3.50
CA MET A 94 -12.26 -4.24 -4.63
C MET A 94 -11.27 -5.31 -5.12
N ALA A 95 -11.76 -6.52 -5.40
CA ALA A 95 -10.92 -7.61 -5.91
C ALA A 95 -11.57 -8.32 -7.09
N ASN A 96 -10.74 -8.87 -7.98
CA ASN A 96 -11.20 -9.74 -9.06
C ASN A 96 -11.59 -11.14 -8.52
N GLY A 97 -12.23 -11.97 -9.37
CA GLY A 97 -12.83 -13.23 -8.95
C GLY A 97 -11.89 -14.24 -8.29
N ASN A 98 -10.58 -14.18 -8.54
CA ASN A 98 -9.59 -15.06 -7.90
C ASN A 98 -8.81 -14.38 -6.73
N GLY A 99 -9.09 -13.09 -6.46
CA GLY A 99 -8.47 -12.34 -5.39
C GLY A 99 -7.00 -11.94 -5.59
N TYR A 100 -6.41 -12.18 -6.77
CA TYR A 100 -5.03 -11.78 -7.04
C TYR A 100 -4.88 -10.30 -7.36
N VAL A 101 -5.89 -9.67 -7.98
CA VAL A 101 -5.87 -8.24 -8.27
C VAL A 101 -6.77 -7.54 -7.26
N LYS A 102 -6.20 -6.65 -6.46
CA LYS A 102 -6.87 -5.94 -5.37
C LYS A 102 -6.59 -4.45 -5.47
N PHE A 103 -7.66 -3.66 -5.38
CA PHE A 103 -7.61 -2.20 -5.38
C PHE A 103 -8.37 -1.66 -4.16
N PRO A 104 -7.68 -1.37 -3.06
CA PRO A 104 -8.23 -0.52 -2.01
C PRO A 104 -8.47 0.90 -2.55
N ILE A 105 -9.63 1.47 -2.21
CA ILE A 105 -10.04 2.82 -2.59
C ILE A 105 -10.32 3.58 -1.30
N ASN A 106 -9.55 4.63 -1.06
CA ASN A 106 -9.65 5.44 0.14
C ASN A 106 -10.32 6.78 -0.17
N GLU A 107 -11.16 7.24 0.74
CA GLU A 107 -11.62 8.63 0.76
C GLU A 107 -11.38 9.26 2.14
N PRO A 108 -11.25 10.60 2.23
CA PRO A 108 -11.15 11.27 3.51
C PRO A 108 -12.39 11.01 4.38
N ALA A 109 -12.21 11.02 5.70
CA ALA A 109 -13.31 11.06 6.66
C ALA A 109 -13.13 12.24 7.62
N GLU A 110 -14.21 12.67 8.28
CA GLU A 110 -14.17 13.79 9.21
C GLU A 110 -13.22 13.51 10.37
N GLY A 111 -12.31 14.45 10.64
CA GLY A 111 -11.34 14.41 11.71
C GLY A 111 -11.12 15.80 12.31
N LYS A 112 -10.35 15.88 13.39
CA LYS A 112 -9.99 17.17 14.01
C LYS A 112 -9.00 17.97 13.16
N LYS A 113 -8.24 17.29 12.31
CA LYS A 113 -7.21 17.86 11.45
C LYS A 113 -7.25 17.21 10.09
N LYS A 114 -6.53 17.82 9.13
CA LYS A 114 -6.39 17.33 7.76
C LYS A 114 -5.84 15.90 7.73
N SER A 115 -6.55 15.00 7.07
CA SER A 115 -6.11 13.62 6.89
C SER A 115 -4.97 13.53 5.86
N GLN A 116 -4.22 12.43 5.91
CA GLN A 116 -3.21 12.11 4.89
C GLN A 116 -3.81 12.01 3.48
N ILE A 117 -5.09 11.63 3.35
CA ILE A 117 -5.77 11.55 2.06
C ILE A 117 -6.01 12.95 1.51
N GLU A 118 -6.42 13.90 2.35
CA GLU A 118 -6.58 15.30 1.95
C GLU A 118 -5.24 15.94 1.57
N GLU A 119 -4.17 15.68 2.35
CA GLU A 119 -2.82 16.12 1.98
C GLU A 119 -2.42 15.60 0.60
N TYR A 120 -2.63 14.29 0.35
CA TYR A 120 -2.37 13.68 -0.96
C TYR A 120 -3.12 14.41 -2.09
N LEU A 121 -4.44 14.61 -1.92
CA LEU A 121 -5.30 15.24 -2.93
C LEU A 121 -4.88 16.67 -3.28
N GLU A 122 -4.33 17.40 -2.32
CA GLU A 122 -3.80 18.74 -2.54
C GLU A 122 -2.47 18.72 -3.29
N PHE A 123 -1.54 17.87 -2.89
CA PHE A 123 -0.21 17.81 -3.50
C PHE A 123 -0.20 17.13 -4.88
N TYR A 124 -1.08 16.16 -5.10
CA TYR A 124 -1.24 15.49 -6.39
C TYR A 124 -2.17 16.22 -7.36
N PRO A 125 -2.75 17.30 -7.01
CA PRO A 125 -3.97 18.00 -7.40
C PRO A 125 -5.08 17.09 -7.97
N GLY A 126 -5.54 16.14 -7.15
CA GLY A 126 -6.66 15.26 -7.49
C GLY A 126 -6.51 13.83 -7.00
N ALA A 127 -7.38 12.97 -7.48
CA ALA A 127 -7.38 11.54 -7.17
C ALA A 127 -6.24 10.82 -7.93
N GLY A 128 -5.66 9.80 -7.32
CA GLY A 128 -4.57 9.04 -7.93
C GLY A 128 -4.11 7.86 -7.07
N VAL A 129 -3.03 7.20 -7.46
CA VAL A 129 -2.45 6.06 -6.74
C VAL A 129 -1.64 6.56 -5.55
N GLN A 130 -2.02 6.12 -4.34
CA GLN A 130 -1.33 6.46 -3.09
C GLN A 130 -0.11 5.57 -2.87
N HIS A 131 -0.30 4.24 -2.93
CA HIS A 131 0.81 3.31 -2.77
C HIS A 131 0.65 2.02 -3.57
N ILE A 132 1.78 1.35 -3.76
CA ILE A 132 1.86 0.05 -4.40
C ILE A 132 2.52 -0.90 -3.40
N ALA A 133 1.81 -1.98 -3.05
CA ALA A 133 2.32 -3.01 -2.16
C ALA A 133 3.04 -4.11 -2.95
N LEU A 134 4.28 -4.36 -2.57
CA LEU A 134 5.19 -5.31 -3.19
C LEU A 134 5.38 -6.51 -2.27
N ALA A 135 5.01 -7.69 -2.75
CA ALA A 135 5.11 -8.92 -1.97
C ALA A 135 6.54 -9.48 -1.92
N THR A 136 6.89 -10.06 -0.78
CA THR A 136 8.11 -10.84 -0.59
C THR A 136 7.82 -12.10 0.21
N ASN A 137 8.71 -13.10 0.12
CA ASN A 137 8.68 -14.31 0.94
C ASN A 137 9.60 -14.22 2.17
N ASP A 138 10.43 -13.17 2.26
CA ASP A 138 11.35 -12.92 3.37
C ASP A 138 11.50 -11.40 3.57
N ILE A 139 10.64 -10.84 4.42
CA ILE A 139 10.58 -9.39 4.61
C ILE A 139 11.81 -8.86 5.37
N LEU A 140 12.37 -9.64 6.31
CA LEU A 140 13.57 -9.24 7.05
C LEU A 140 14.74 -9.03 6.09
N HIS A 141 15.00 -10.03 5.22
CA HIS A 141 16.02 -9.92 4.18
C HIS A 141 15.73 -8.78 3.21
N THR A 142 14.52 -8.71 2.68
CA THR A 142 14.14 -7.72 1.68
C THR A 142 14.29 -6.28 2.19
N VAL A 143 13.78 -5.99 3.40
CA VAL A 143 13.86 -4.65 4.00
C VAL A 143 15.29 -4.27 4.33
N SER A 144 16.09 -5.19 4.88
CA SER A 144 17.51 -4.98 5.14
C SER A 144 18.25 -4.59 3.85
N ARG A 145 18.04 -5.35 2.76
CA ARG A 145 18.69 -5.07 1.47
C ARG A 145 18.22 -3.75 0.84
N LEU A 146 16.95 -3.39 0.97
CA LEU A 146 16.43 -2.11 0.50
C LEU A 146 17.05 -0.93 1.27
N ARG A 147 17.20 -1.05 2.61
CA ARG A 147 17.88 -0.05 3.44
C ARG A 147 19.36 0.12 3.04
N GLU A 148 20.07 -0.98 2.78
CA GLU A 148 21.46 -0.95 2.28
C GLU A 148 21.59 -0.21 0.93
N GLN A 149 20.52 -0.20 0.12
CA GLN A 149 20.45 0.52 -1.15
C GLN A 149 19.91 1.95 -1.00
N GLY A 150 19.71 2.44 0.23
CA GLY A 150 19.32 3.81 0.52
C GLY A 150 17.81 4.07 0.54
N ILE A 151 16.97 3.03 0.54
CA ILE A 151 15.52 3.21 0.67
C ILE A 151 15.18 3.59 2.11
N GLU A 152 14.48 4.70 2.28
CA GLU A 152 14.01 5.18 3.58
C GLU A 152 12.57 4.71 3.85
N PHE A 153 12.35 4.25 5.09
CA PHE A 153 11.05 3.79 5.57
C PHE A 153 10.51 4.71 6.67
N LEU A 154 9.20 4.70 6.86
CA LEU A 154 8.55 5.37 7.98
C LEU A 154 9.06 4.80 9.31
N HIS A 155 9.25 5.67 10.29
CA HIS A 155 9.71 5.27 11.61
C HIS A 155 8.54 4.80 12.47
N ILE A 156 8.66 3.59 13.02
CA ILE A 156 7.71 3.01 13.97
C ILE A 156 8.34 3.08 15.37
N PRO A 157 7.63 3.65 16.36
CA PRO A 157 8.20 3.82 17.70
C PRO A 157 8.25 2.49 18.45
N HIS A 158 9.21 2.37 19.39
CA HIS A 158 9.38 1.23 20.30
C HIS A 158 8.07 0.81 20.98
N ALA A 159 7.24 1.77 21.39
CA ALA A 159 5.95 1.50 22.04
C ALA A 159 5.02 0.56 21.25
N TYR A 160 5.12 0.54 19.91
CA TYR A 160 4.36 -0.40 19.08
C TYR A 160 4.73 -1.86 19.36
N TYR A 161 6.04 -2.14 19.58
CA TYR A 161 6.56 -3.51 19.76
C TYR A 161 6.36 -4.04 21.18
N VAL A 162 6.23 -3.17 22.19
CA VAL A 162 5.97 -3.56 23.58
C VAL A 162 4.71 -4.42 23.72
N GLU A 163 3.64 -4.04 23.02
CA GLU A 163 2.35 -4.75 23.06
C GLU A 163 2.15 -5.75 21.90
N LEU A 164 3.11 -5.84 20.99
CA LEU A 164 2.95 -6.61 19.75
C LEU A 164 2.62 -8.07 20.01
N GLN A 165 3.36 -8.74 20.88
CA GLN A 165 3.20 -10.18 21.17
C GLN A 165 1.83 -10.49 21.79
N ASN A 166 1.33 -9.60 22.66
CA ASN A 166 0.00 -9.75 23.25
C ASN A 166 -1.11 -9.60 22.20
N ARG A 167 -0.90 -8.75 21.20
CA ARG A 167 -1.87 -8.45 20.14
C ARG A 167 -1.91 -9.52 19.04
N VAL A 168 -0.75 -10.01 18.61
CA VAL A 168 -0.67 -10.90 17.43
C VAL A 168 -0.40 -12.37 17.78
N GLY A 169 -0.02 -12.68 19.04
CA GLY A 169 0.34 -14.02 19.44
C GLY A 169 1.67 -14.52 18.84
N PRO A 170 1.89 -15.83 18.75
CA PRO A 170 3.13 -16.40 18.23
C PRO A 170 3.34 -16.08 16.75
N ILE A 171 4.56 -15.68 16.38
CA ILE A 171 5.06 -15.48 15.02
C ILE A 171 6.43 -16.11 14.89
N ASP A 172 6.88 -16.36 13.65
CA ASP A 172 8.16 -17.02 13.39
C ASP A 172 9.35 -16.06 13.48
N GLU A 173 9.14 -14.77 13.18
CA GLU A 173 10.18 -13.75 13.13
C GLU A 173 10.57 -13.28 14.53
N PRO A 174 11.89 -13.06 14.79
CA PRO A 174 12.34 -12.48 16.04
C PRO A 174 11.81 -11.04 16.23
N LEU A 175 11.18 -10.76 17.36
CA LEU A 175 10.65 -9.42 17.68
C LEU A 175 11.70 -8.32 17.61
N SER A 176 12.93 -8.61 18.04
CA SER A 176 14.04 -7.66 17.97
C SER A 176 14.39 -7.26 16.55
N GLU A 177 14.40 -8.19 15.60
CA GLU A 177 14.69 -7.90 14.19
C GLU A 177 13.55 -7.11 13.54
N LEU A 178 12.29 -7.43 13.89
CA LEU A 178 11.13 -6.64 13.43
C LEU A 178 11.19 -5.20 13.90
N GLU A 179 11.57 -4.98 15.17
CA GLU A 179 11.74 -3.66 15.75
C GLU A 179 12.91 -2.90 15.11
N ASP A 180 14.08 -3.53 14.98
CA ASP A 180 15.27 -2.93 14.38
C ASP A 180 15.02 -2.47 12.94
N LEU A 181 14.20 -3.23 12.19
CA LEU A 181 13.82 -2.91 10.82
C LEU A 181 12.56 -2.05 10.70
N GLY A 182 11.79 -1.85 11.77
CA GLY A 182 10.56 -1.07 11.76
C GLY A 182 9.37 -1.79 11.11
N ILE A 183 9.35 -3.13 11.14
CA ILE A 183 8.33 -3.95 10.48
C ILE A 183 7.11 -4.11 11.38
N LEU A 184 5.93 -3.82 10.83
CA LEU A 184 4.64 -3.97 11.46
C LEU A 184 4.10 -5.40 11.28
N VAL A 185 3.33 -5.89 12.25
CA VAL A 185 2.67 -7.21 12.18
C VAL A 185 1.19 -7.08 12.49
N ASP A 186 0.35 -7.73 11.71
CA ASP A 186 -1.07 -7.89 12.01
C ASP A 186 -1.52 -9.35 11.81
N ARG A 187 -2.62 -9.73 12.44
CA ARG A 187 -3.17 -11.08 12.41
C ARG A 187 -4.67 -11.07 12.13
N ASP A 188 -5.10 -12.01 11.31
CA ASP A 188 -6.51 -12.35 11.07
C ASP A 188 -6.78 -13.83 11.39
N ASP A 189 -7.97 -14.31 11.06
CA ASP A 189 -8.37 -15.70 11.33
C ASP A 189 -7.58 -16.73 10.50
N GLU A 190 -7.01 -16.33 9.35
CA GLU A 190 -6.27 -17.21 8.45
C GLU A 190 -4.75 -17.25 8.74
N GLY A 191 -4.21 -16.25 9.44
CA GLY A 191 -2.79 -16.18 9.72
C GLY A 191 -2.30 -14.81 10.12
N TYR A 192 -1.06 -14.45 9.78
CA TYR A 192 -0.52 -13.12 10.03
C TYR A 192 0.16 -12.56 8.79
N MET A 193 0.40 -11.27 8.82
CA MET A 193 1.10 -10.53 7.78
C MET A 193 2.12 -9.58 8.41
N LEU A 194 3.17 -9.32 7.66
CA LEU A 194 4.21 -8.35 8.01
C LEU A 194 4.23 -7.28 6.94
N GLN A 195 4.38 -6.03 7.34
CA GLN A 195 4.35 -4.91 6.40
C GLN A 195 5.21 -3.74 6.88
N ILE A 196 5.74 -2.97 5.94
CA ILE A 196 6.46 -1.71 6.21
C ILE A 196 6.25 -0.76 5.03
N PHE A 197 6.28 0.53 5.29
CA PHE A 197 6.00 1.57 4.31
C PHE A 197 7.21 2.47 4.12
N THR A 198 7.53 2.77 2.86
CA THR A 198 8.57 3.76 2.55
C THR A 198 8.08 5.16 2.88
N ARG A 199 9.00 6.11 3.02
CA ARG A 199 8.66 7.52 2.82
C ARG A 199 8.17 7.74 1.40
N PRO A 200 7.46 8.85 1.12
CA PRO A 200 7.13 9.22 -0.25
C PRO A 200 8.38 9.21 -1.14
N VAL A 201 8.26 8.65 -2.33
CA VAL A 201 9.39 8.45 -3.26
C VAL A 201 9.55 9.57 -4.28
N GLU A 202 8.59 10.48 -4.31
CA GLU A 202 8.59 11.68 -5.15
C GLU A 202 8.98 12.92 -4.33
N ASP A 203 9.13 14.06 -4.99
CA ASP A 203 9.41 15.37 -4.37
C ASP A 203 8.23 15.92 -3.54
N ARG A 204 7.09 15.24 -3.55
CA ARG A 204 5.84 15.58 -2.85
C ARG A 204 5.35 14.40 -2.02
N PRO A 205 4.57 14.63 -0.94
CA PRO A 205 4.04 13.58 -0.09
C PRO A 205 2.86 12.84 -0.76
N THR A 206 3.14 12.14 -1.85
CA THR A 206 2.15 11.46 -2.68
C THR A 206 2.40 9.95 -2.73
N LEU A 207 3.08 9.46 -3.77
CA LEU A 207 3.32 8.02 -3.95
C LEU A 207 4.35 7.49 -2.95
N PHE A 208 4.04 6.32 -2.36
CA PHE A 208 4.99 5.52 -1.59
C PHE A 208 4.83 4.02 -1.89
N TYR A 209 5.71 3.19 -1.35
CA TYR A 209 5.64 1.74 -1.49
C TYR A 209 5.40 1.07 -0.14
N GLU A 210 4.70 -0.05 -0.19
CA GLU A 210 4.58 -1.00 0.89
C GLU A 210 5.39 -2.26 0.55
N ILE A 211 6.10 -2.82 1.50
CA ILE A 211 6.66 -4.17 1.41
C ILE A 211 5.83 -5.07 2.31
N ILE A 212 5.30 -6.14 1.76
CA ILE A 212 4.37 -7.04 2.46
C ILE A 212 4.80 -8.50 2.35
N GLN A 213 4.72 -9.21 3.47
CA GLN A 213 4.81 -10.67 3.51
C GLN A 213 3.55 -11.24 4.16
N ARG A 214 2.88 -12.16 3.48
CA ARG A 214 1.68 -12.84 3.98
C ARG A 214 2.02 -14.25 4.42
N LYS A 215 1.71 -14.57 5.67
CA LYS A 215 1.78 -15.93 6.24
C LYS A 215 0.37 -16.38 6.60
N GLY A 216 -0.41 -16.65 5.55
CA GLY A 216 -1.81 -17.05 5.63
C GLY A 216 -2.81 -15.91 5.61
N SER A 217 -2.49 -14.76 6.20
CA SER A 217 -3.39 -13.61 6.30
C SER A 217 -3.87 -13.11 4.94
N ARG A 218 -5.15 -12.77 4.88
CA ARG A 218 -5.83 -12.17 3.72
C ARG A 218 -6.24 -10.72 3.95
N SER A 219 -6.06 -10.20 5.17
CA SER A 219 -6.43 -8.85 5.56
C SER A 219 -5.47 -7.79 4.97
N PHE A 220 -5.73 -6.53 5.31
CA PHE A 220 -4.93 -5.37 4.93
C PHE A 220 -4.28 -4.68 6.12
N GLY A 221 -4.13 -5.38 7.25
CA GLY A 221 -3.43 -4.85 8.42
C GLY A 221 -4.26 -3.86 9.25
N LYS A 222 -5.55 -4.15 9.48
CA LYS A 222 -6.42 -3.29 10.31
C LYS A 222 -5.77 -2.91 11.64
N GLY A 223 -5.12 -3.88 12.31
CA GLY A 223 -4.42 -3.65 13.58
C GLY A 223 -3.20 -2.74 13.47
N ASN A 224 -2.69 -2.51 12.25
CA ASN A 224 -1.55 -1.64 11.98
C ASN A 224 -1.97 -0.23 11.52
N PHE A 225 -3.23 0.00 11.15
CA PHE A 225 -3.68 1.29 10.62
C PHE A 225 -3.34 2.45 11.55
N LYS A 226 -3.59 2.29 12.85
CA LYS A 226 -3.27 3.33 13.83
C LYS A 226 -1.78 3.68 13.83
N ALA A 227 -0.89 2.67 13.84
CA ALA A 227 0.56 2.89 13.82
C ALA A 227 1.03 3.56 12.52
N LEU A 228 0.49 3.15 11.36
CA LEU A 228 0.77 3.78 10.08
C LEU A 228 0.30 5.23 10.07
N PHE A 229 -0.92 5.50 10.49
CA PHE A 229 -1.47 6.85 10.56
C PHE A 229 -0.63 7.78 11.44
N GLU A 230 -0.32 7.35 12.66
CA GLU A 230 0.54 8.12 13.56
C GLU A 230 1.94 8.36 12.99
N ALA A 231 2.47 7.43 12.19
CA ALA A 231 3.76 7.62 11.52
C ALA A 231 3.65 8.68 10.41
N ILE A 232 2.60 8.64 9.59
CA ILE A 232 2.36 9.62 8.53
C ILE A 232 2.03 11.00 9.13
N GLU A 233 1.22 11.07 10.18
CA GLU A 233 0.91 12.33 10.89
C GLU A 233 2.17 13.01 11.44
N ARG A 234 3.14 12.24 11.95
CA ARG A 234 4.45 12.80 12.35
C ARG A 234 5.21 13.42 11.16
N GLU A 235 5.17 12.77 10.00
CA GLU A 235 5.76 13.33 8.79
C GLU A 235 4.99 14.59 8.32
N GLN A 236 3.67 14.61 8.39
CA GLN A 236 2.85 15.80 8.08
C GLN A 236 3.19 16.94 9.04
N GLN A 237 3.31 16.67 10.34
CA GLN A 237 3.69 17.66 11.33
C GLN A 237 5.08 18.24 11.06
N ALA A 238 6.05 17.40 10.69
CA ALA A 238 7.40 17.84 10.34
C ALA A 238 7.42 18.76 9.10
N ARG A 239 6.46 18.57 8.18
CA ARG A 239 6.25 19.46 7.01
C ARG A 239 5.37 20.68 7.30
N GLY A 240 4.76 20.80 8.48
CA GLY A 240 3.84 21.87 8.85
C GLY A 240 2.43 21.76 8.24
N ASN A 241 2.00 20.56 7.86
CA ASN A 241 0.71 20.27 7.20
C ASN A 241 -0.32 19.57 8.10
N LEU A 242 -0.01 19.33 9.37
CA LEU A 242 -0.93 18.73 10.35
C LEU A 242 -1.57 19.76 11.28
#